data_81f9c8841c0ab355e7c3424d9b159dea
#
_entry.id   81f9c8841c0ab355e7c3424d9b159dea
#
_cell.length_a   1.000
_cell.length_b   1.000
_cell.length_c   1.000
_cell.angle_alpha   90.00
_cell.angle_beta   90.00
_cell.angle_gamma   90.00
#
_symmetry.space_group_name_H-M   'P 1'
#
loop_
_entity.id
_entity.type
_entity.pdbx_description
1 polymer ?
#
loop_
_entity_poly.entity_id
_entity_poly.type
_entity_poly.pdbx_seq_one_letter_code
_entity_poly.pdbx_strand_id
1 'polypeptide(L)'
;DNKIKIFNKTDSTIRMKLTVTPKEPLDDKRWYKTAQCVARVLMTARSFSISYRDQYAMMLPGFMPVIGKAFGQRSGDALAPGLDFAFGMTGDSYIDRARERGWLLSNDSVATPATTNHTQDLQLRMTLEPVNNLKIDLNASRTQTTAKSIQYMYQGNPTTQSGSFTMTTLSLGSAFEGMGDAANGYHSATFEKFVRSLDGYRDRVEAQYVGQQYPAALGGGKFDPAKGAVDKYSGDVMIPAFLNAYTGMGSVGLNIFPTLASLLPNWTVRYSGLSQLPWFRDLFKSVNINHSYKSIYSVGAYQSYSTWLALNGDLGFVQDAATGSPIPSSMFNVSM
;
A
#
# COMPACT_ATOMS: atom_id res chain seq x y z
N ASP A 1 -37.31 24.31 -36.79
CA ASP A 1 -38.12 25.41 -37.37
C ASP A 1 -38.46 26.43 -36.28
N ASN A 2 -37.70 27.54 -36.20
CA ASN A 2 -38.00 28.64 -35.31
C ASN A 2 -38.94 29.62 -35.99
N LYS A 3 -40.25 29.35 -35.93
CA LYS A 3 -41.26 30.25 -36.47
C LYS A 3 -41.87 31.05 -35.35
N ILE A 4 -41.70 32.38 -35.40
CA ILE A 4 -42.37 33.32 -34.51
C ILE A 4 -43.65 33.77 -35.21
N LYS A 5 -44.85 33.45 -34.69
CA LYS A 5 -46.13 33.96 -35.15
C LYS A 5 -46.47 35.23 -34.36
N ILE A 6 -46.58 36.34 -35.11
CA ILE A 6 -46.95 37.62 -34.52
C ILE A 6 -48.42 37.91 -34.89
N PHE A 7 -49.26 38.05 -33.88
CA PHE A 7 -50.69 38.43 -34.06
C PHE A 7 -50.83 39.90 -33.72
N ASN A 8 -51.16 40.71 -34.74
CA ASN A 8 -51.47 42.12 -34.53
C ASN A 8 -53.02 42.29 -34.59
N LYS A 9 -53.60 42.86 -33.53
CA LYS A 9 -55.03 43.12 -33.41
C LYS A 9 -55.43 44.59 -33.71
N THR A 10 -54.49 45.44 -34.10
CA THR A 10 -54.71 46.87 -34.34
C THR A 10 -54.11 47.26 -35.69
N ASP A 11 -54.82 48.11 -36.45
CA ASP A 11 -54.40 48.66 -37.76
C ASP A 11 -53.19 49.64 -37.67
N SER A 12 -52.49 49.70 -36.57
CA SER A 12 -51.32 50.56 -36.37
C SER A 12 -50.01 49.78 -36.61
N THR A 13 -49.05 50.41 -37.28
CA THR A 13 -47.71 49.91 -37.52
C THR A 13 -46.95 49.74 -36.21
N ILE A 14 -46.64 48.53 -35.79
CA ILE A 14 -45.83 48.23 -34.60
C ILE A 14 -44.37 48.05 -35.03
N ARG A 15 -43.45 48.85 -34.47
CA ARG A 15 -42.02 48.60 -34.61
C ARG A 15 -41.56 47.59 -33.55
N MET A 16 -41.11 46.42 -33.96
CA MET A 16 -40.56 45.43 -33.06
C MET A 16 -39.04 45.32 -33.22
N LYS A 17 -38.31 45.38 -32.10
CA LYS A 17 -36.89 45.08 -32.08
C LYS A 17 -36.71 43.65 -31.61
N LEU A 18 -36.34 42.74 -32.52
CA LEU A 18 -36.03 41.37 -32.17
C LEU A 18 -34.54 41.28 -31.86
N THR A 19 -34.16 40.99 -30.62
CA THR A 19 -32.78 40.73 -30.22
C THR A 19 -32.62 39.20 -30.10
N VAL A 20 -31.91 38.61 -31.03
CA VAL A 20 -31.55 37.18 -30.95
C VAL A 20 -30.21 37.12 -30.29
N THR A 21 -30.18 36.62 -29.06
CA THR A 21 -28.93 36.27 -28.37
C THR A 21 -28.62 34.83 -28.73
N PRO A 22 -27.52 34.53 -29.44
CA PRO A 22 -27.11 33.17 -29.68
C PRO A 22 -26.82 32.51 -28.33
N LYS A 23 -27.40 31.34 -28.12
CA LYS A 23 -27.07 30.51 -26.95
C LYS A 23 -25.62 30.13 -27.07
N GLU A 24 -24.80 30.45 -26.05
CA GLU A 24 -23.40 30.05 -26.02
C GLU A 24 -23.27 28.56 -26.34
N PRO A 25 -22.46 28.20 -27.34
CA PRO A 25 -22.27 26.79 -27.66
C PRO A 25 -21.73 26.05 -26.43
N LEU A 26 -22.22 24.85 -26.20
CA LEU A 26 -21.79 24.02 -25.05
C LEU A 26 -20.29 23.81 -25.03
N ASP A 27 -19.66 23.82 -26.21
CA ASP A 27 -18.22 23.63 -26.40
C ASP A 27 -17.33 24.71 -25.75
N ASP A 28 -17.89 25.90 -25.47
CA ASP A 28 -17.14 26.98 -24.83
C ASP A 28 -17.20 26.93 -23.30
N LYS A 29 -18.07 26.13 -22.74
CA LYS A 29 -18.19 26.01 -21.27
C LYS A 29 -17.02 25.17 -20.71
N ARG A 30 -16.34 25.69 -19.69
CA ARG A 30 -15.18 25.04 -19.04
C ARG A 30 -15.53 23.62 -18.56
N TRP A 31 -16.67 23.43 -17.91
CA TRP A 31 -17.09 22.11 -17.44
C TRP A 31 -17.28 21.11 -18.57
N TYR A 32 -17.77 21.56 -19.76
CA TYR A 32 -17.97 20.69 -20.92
C TYR A 32 -16.63 20.28 -21.55
N LYS A 33 -15.66 21.20 -21.64
CA LYS A 33 -14.28 20.90 -22.09
C LYS A 33 -13.61 19.91 -21.14
N THR A 34 -13.82 20.06 -19.82
CA THR A 34 -13.30 19.10 -18.83
C THR A 34 -13.99 17.75 -18.97
N ALA A 35 -15.31 17.72 -19.13
CA ALA A 35 -16.06 16.48 -19.35
C ALA A 35 -15.64 15.77 -20.65
N GLN A 36 -15.43 16.50 -21.73
CA GLN A 36 -14.89 15.96 -22.98
C GLN A 36 -13.48 15.40 -22.80
N CYS A 37 -12.61 16.09 -22.06
CA CYS A 37 -11.27 15.61 -21.79
C CYS A 37 -11.31 14.28 -21.01
N VAL A 38 -12.11 14.21 -19.95
CA VAL A 38 -12.32 12.98 -19.17
C VAL A 38 -12.91 11.86 -20.04
N ALA A 39 -13.93 12.17 -20.85
CA ALA A 39 -14.53 11.20 -21.77
C ALA A 39 -13.50 10.68 -22.79
N ARG A 40 -12.68 11.55 -23.38
CA ARG A 40 -11.60 11.14 -24.28
C ARG A 40 -10.61 10.22 -23.59
N VAL A 41 -10.17 10.56 -22.37
CA VAL A 41 -9.26 9.70 -21.58
C VAL A 41 -9.91 8.35 -21.31
N LEU A 42 -11.17 8.30 -20.90
CA LEU A 42 -11.90 7.05 -20.68
C LEU A 42 -12.05 6.22 -21.97
N MET A 43 -12.29 6.87 -23.11
CA MET A 43 -12.39 6.20 -24.39
C MET A 43 -11.05 5.67 -24.93
N THR A 44 -9.93 6.13 -24.40
CA THR A 44 -8.60 5.58 -24.76
C THR A 44 -8.31 4.24 -24.09
N ALA A 45 -9.02 3.93 -23.01
CA ALA A 45 -8.87 2.66 -22.31
C ALA A 45 -9.44 1.51 -23.14
N ARG A 46 -8.58 0.61 -23.61
CA ARG A 46 -8.96 -0.57 -24.40
C ARG A 46 -9.25 -1.77 -23.51
N SER A 47 -8.50 -1.92 -22.44
CA SER A 47 -8.70 -2.96 -21.47
C SER A 47 -8.34 -2.47 -20.07
N PHE A 48 -9.09 -2.95 -19.10
CA PHE A 48 -8.85 -2.74 -17.69
C PHE A 48 -9.11 -4.05 -16.95
N SER A 49 -8.18 -4.48 -16.14
CA SER A 49 -8.28 -5.70 -15.35
C SER A 49 -7.83 -5.43 -13.92
N ILE A 50 -8.67 -5.84 -12.98
CA ILE A 50 -8.35 -5.86 -11.55
C ILE A 50 -8.42 -7.31 -11.10
N SER A 51 -7.36 -7.77 -10.44
CA SER A 51 -7.34 -9.05 -9.73
C SER A 51 -6.98 -8.78 -8.28
N TYR A 52 -7.87 -9.16 -7.37
CA TYR A 52 -7.63 -9.09 -5.94
C TYR A 52 -7.79 -10.48 -5.35
N ARG A 53 -6.78 -10.92 -4.59
CA ARG A 53 -6.78 -12.18 -3.87
C ARG A 53 -6.46 -11.87 -2.41
N ASP A 54 -7.29 -12.39 -1.52
CA ASP A 54 -7.10 -12.34 -0.07
C ASP A 54 -7.19 -13.78 0.46
N GLN A 55 -6.12 -14.24 1.09
CA GLN A 55 -6.02 -15.60 1.61
C GLN A 55 -5.59 -15.55 3.07
N TYR A 56 -6.38 -16.14 3.92
CA TYR A 56 -6.09 -16.29 5.35
C TYR A 56 -6.07 -17.77 5.72
N ALA A 57 -5.01 -18.19 6.37
CA ALA A 57 -4.86 -19.55 6.91
C ALA A 57 -4.49 -19.45 8.38
N MET A 58 -5.06 -20.34 9.19
CA MET A 58 -4.79 -20.43 10.63
C MET A 58 -4.55 -21.88 11.02
N MET A 59 -3.53 -22.09 11.83
CA MET A 59 -3.31 -23.35 12.54
C MET A 59 -3.39 -23.06 14.05
N LEU A 60 -4.27 -23.75 14.72
CA LEU A 60 -4.54 -23.56 16.14
C LEU A 60 -4.36 -24.89 16.88
N PRO A 61 -3.15 -25.14 17.41
CA PRO A 61 -2.87 -26.36 18.18
C PRO A 61 -3.69 -26.38 19.48
N GLY A 62 -3.93 -27.56 20.01
CA GLY A 62 -4.62 -27.72 21.28
C GLY A 62 -6.12 -27.37 21.26
N PHE A 63 -6.75 -27.30 20.09
CA PHE A 63 -8.19 -27.10 19.99
C PHE A 63 -8.94 -28.33 20.50
N MET A 64 -9.70 -28.19 21.58
CA MET A 64 -10.34 -29.31 22.29
C MET A 64 -11.72 -29.71 21.75
N PRO A 65 -12.55 -28.78 21.24
CA PRO A 65 -13.88 -29.15 20.80
C PRO A 65 -13.84 -30.14 19.62
N VAL A 66 -14.67 -31.18 19.71
CA VAL A 66 -14.82 -32.15 18.61
C VAL A 66 -15.64 -31.52 17.50
N ILE A 67 -15.15 -31.67 16.26
CA ILE A 67 -15.84 -31.19 15.07
C ILE A 67 -17.21 -31.90 14.92
N GLY A 68 -18.26 -31.12 14.73
CA GLY A 68 -19.62 -31.63 14.57
C GLY A 68 -20.04 -31.78 13.09
N LYS A 69 -21.29 -32.22 12.89
CA LYS A 69 -21.81 -32.54 11.54
C LYS A 69 -22.38 -31.34 10.79
N ALA A 70 -22.85 -30.30 11.47
CA ALA A 70 -23.48 -29.13 10.88
C ALA A 70 -22.41 -28.05 10.62
N PHE A 71 -21.87 -27.98 9.41
CA PHE A 71 -20.77 -27.07 9.05
C PHE A 71 -19.57 -27.14 10.00
N GLY A 72 -19.26 -28.36 10.51
CA GLY A 72 -18.24 -28.54 11.52
C GLY A 72 -18.68 -28.19 12.94
N GLN A 73 -19.86 -27.59 13.15
CA GLN A 73 -20.35 -27.12 14.44
C GLN A 73 -20.92 -28.28 15.28
N ARG A 74 -20.61 -28.25 16.55
CA ARG A 74 -21.22 -29.13 17.53
C ARG A 74 -22.33 -28.39 18.28
N SER A 75 -23.48 -28.99 18.41
CA SER A 75 -24.57 -28.48 19.26
C SER A 75 -24.19 -28.65 20.74
N GLY A 76 -24.07 -27.56 21.45
CA GLY A 76 -23.74 -27.45 22.88
C GLY A 76 -23.70 -25.97 23.26
N ASP A 77 -23.34 -25.64 24.50
CA ASP A 77 -23.38 -24.28 25.05
C ASP A 77 -22.53 -23.25 24.27
N ALA A 78 -21.63 -23.70 23.44
CA ALA A 78 -20.88 -22.84 22.52
C ALA A 78 -20.69 -23.59 21.21
N LEU A 79 -21.34 -23.09 20.16
CA LEU A 79 -21.11 -23.56 18.78
C LEU A 79 -19.61 -23.44 18.41
N ALA A 80 -18.87 -24.53 18.62
CA ALA A 80 -17.47 -24.63 18.27
C ALA A 80 -17.29 -25.39 16.94
N PRO A 81 -16.42 -24.97 16.04
CA PRO A 81 -15.43 -23.87 16.07
C PRO A 81 -15.98 -22.47 15.76
N GLY A 82 -17.27 -22.29 15.54
CA GLY A 82 -17.90 -21.03 15.14
C GLY A 82 -18.17 -20.95 13.65
N LEU A 83 -19.23 -20.25 13.26
CA LEU A 83 -19.58 -20.09 11.85
C LEU A 83 -18.54 -19.21 11.10
N ASP A 84 -17.93 -18.29 11.79
CA ASP A 84 -16.82 -17.48 11.26
C ASP A 84 -15.64 -18.36 10.81
N PHE A 85 -15.30 -19.38 11.60
CA PHE A 85 -14.29 -20.37 11.19
C PHE A 85 -14.77 -21.20 9.99
N ALA A 86 -16.01 -21.68 10.02
CA ALA A 86 -16.56 -22.50 8.93
C ALA A 86 -16.59 -21.77 7.58
N PHE A 87 -16.78 -20.46 7.59
CA PHE A 87 -16.80 -19.61 6.39
C PHE A 87 -15.45 -18.89 6.10
N GLY A 88 -14.40 -19.21 6.87
CA GLY A 88 -13.07 -18.61 6.67
C GLY A 88 -13.00 -17.12 7.04
N MET A 89 -13.95 -16.61 7.83
CA MET A 89 -13.98 -15.21 8.28
C MET A 89 -13.23 -15.04 9.62
N THR A 90 -12.17 -15.80 9.81
CA THR A 90 -11.35 -15.75 11.03
C THR A 90 -10.27 -14.68 10.87
N GLY A 91 -9.99 -13.99 11.99
CA GLY A 91 -8.88 -13.06 12.14
C GLY A 91 -8.09 -13.37 13.41
N ASP A 92 -7.09 -12.55 13.72
CA ASP A 92 -6.26 -12.75 14.93
C ASP A 92 -7.08 -12.82 16.22
N SER A 93 -8.18 -12.06 16.31
CA SER A 93 -9.10 -12.07 17.44
C SER A 93 -9.82 -13.41 17.68
N TYR A 94 -9.76 -14.33 16.71
CA TYR A 94 -10.33 -15.66 16.89
C TYR A 94 -9.59 -16.46 17.97
N ILE A 95 -8.28 -16.34 18.06
CA ILE A 95 -7.46 -17.03 19.05
C ILE A 95 -7.84 -16.58 20.47
N ASP A 96 -8.00 -15.27 20.68
CA ASP A 96 -8.41 -14.73 21.98
C ASP A 96 -9.80 -15.20 22.37
N ARG A 97 -10.73 -15.19 21.43
CA ARG A 97 -12.09 -15.70 21.65
C ARG A 97 -12.12 -17.20 21.93
N ALA A 98 -11.30 -17.99 21.23
CA ALA A 98 -11.20 -19.43 21.46
C ALA A 98 -10.63 -19.72 22.85
N ARG A 99 -9.69 -18.92 23.33
CA ARG A 99 -9.12 -18.98 24.67
C ARG A 99 -10.16 -18.61 25.73
N GLU A 100 -10.87 -17.50 25.57
CA GLU A 100 -11.91 -17.03 26.48
C GLU A 100 -13.06 -18.04 26.64
N ARG A 101 -13.40 -18.75 25.55
CA ARG A 101 -14.43 -19.80 25.56
C ARG A 101 -13.92 -21.14 26.08
N GLY A 102 -12.67 -21.26 26.48
CA GLY A 102 -12.08 -22.49 26.96
C GLY A 102 -11.95 -23.58 25.88
N TRP A 103 -11.88 -23.20 24.62
CA TRP A 103 -11.72 -24.16 23.52
C TRP A 103 -10.29 -24.62 23.32
N LEU A 104 -9.32 -23.94 23.92
CA LEU A 104 -7.91 -24.25 23.81
C LEU A 104 -7.40 -24.98 25.05
N LEU A 105 -6.58 -25.99 24.83
CA LEU A 105 -5.89 -26.68 25.90
C LEU A 105 -4.90 -25.71 26.56
N SER A 106 -5.08 -25.46 27.85
CA SER A 106 -4.21 -24.57 28.63
C SER A 106 -3.35 -25.42 29.56
N ASN A 107 -2.29 -26.04 29.02
CA ASN A 107 -1.30 -26.73 29.83
C ASN A 107 0.08 -26.60 29.21
N ASP A 108 1.13 -26.81 29.99
CA ASP A 108 2.51 -26.70 29.57
C ASP A 108 2.96 -27.79 28.57
N SER A 109 2.06 -28.70 28.20
CA SER A 109 2.37 -29.81 27.31
C SER A 109 2.26 -29.47 25.83
N VAL A 110 1.62 -28.35 25.47
CA VAL A 110 1.52 -27.87 24.08
C VAL A 110 2.51 -26.75 23.84
N ALA A 111 3.71 -27.09 23.39
CA ALA A 111 4.76 -26.11 23.10
C ALA A 111 4.62 -25.47 21.71
N THR A 112 3.69 -25.96 20.86
CA THR A 112 3.52 -25.48 19.49
C THR A 112 2.70 -24.18 19.46
N PRO A 113 3.21 -23.08 18.89
CA PRO A 113 2.47 -21.84 18.79
C PRO A 113 1.29 -21.96 17.82
N ALA A 114 0.27 -21.14 18.01
CA ALA A 114 -0.70 -20.87 16.96
C ALA A 114 -0.02 -20.08 15.82
N THR A 115 -0.33 -20.43 14.58
CA THR A 115 0.21 -19.72 13.43
C THR A 115 -0.91 -19.18 12.54
N THR A 116 -0.74 -17.97 12.05
CA THR A 116 -1.61 -17.38 11.04
C THR A 116 -0.80 -16.96 9.85
N ASN A 117 -1.33 -17.14 8.65
CA ASN A 117 -0.73 -16.66 7.40
C ASN A 117 -1.77 -15.90 6.61
N HIS A 118 -1.48 -14.65 6.30
CA HIS A 118 -2.35 -13.76 5.55
C HIS A 118 -1.61 -13.26 4.31
N THR A 119 -2.16 -13.53 3.14
CA THR A 119 -1.60 -13.08 1.86
C THR A 119 -2.63 -12.25 1.12
N GLN A 120 -2.24 -11.03 0.79
CA GLN A 120 -3.01 -10.10 -0.03
C GLN A 120 -2.26 -9.82 -1.32
N ASP A 121 -2.89 -10.04 -2.46
CA ASP A 121 -2.36 -9.77 -3.79
C ASP A 121 -3.35 -8.93 -4.58
N LEU A 122 -2.91 -7.76 -5.00
CA LEU A 122 -3.65 -6.85 -5.86
C LEU A 122 -2.85 -6.60 -7.13
N GLN A 123 -3.47 -6.84 -8.27
CA GLN A 123 -2.91 -6.58 -9.59
C GLN A 123 -3.87 -5.74 -10.41
N LEU A 124 -3.36 -4.64 -10.93
CA LEU A 124 -4.07 -3.73 -11.81
C LEU A 124 -3.35 -3.70 -13.17
N ARG A 125 -4.08 -3.90 -14.23
CA ARG A 125 -3.56 -3.79 -15.60
C ARG A 125 -4.47 -2.94 -16.43
N MET A 126 -3.91 -2.04 -17.20
CA MET A 126 -4.65 -1.15 -18.08
C MET A 126 -3.89 -0.94 -19.38
N THR A 127 -4.58 -1.04 -20.49
CA THR A 127 -4.04 -0.71 -21.80
C THR A 127 -4.76 0.52 -22.35
N LEU A 128 -4.00 1.52 -22.72
CA LEU A 128 -4.47 2.77 -23.32
C LEU A 128 -4.01 2.87 -24.77
N GLU A 129 -4.90 3.31 -25.64
CA GLU A 129 -4.58 3.66 -27.04
C GLU A 129 -5.11 5.07 -27.34
N PRO A 130 -4.40 6.13 -26.91
CA PRO A 130 -4.88 7.51 -27.09
C PRO A 130 -4.92 7.97 -28.53
N VAL A 131 -4.04 7.45 -29.36
CA VAL A 131 -4.01 7.68 -30.81
C VAL A 131 -3.61 6.39 -31.53
N ASN A 132 -3.89 6.31 -32.83
CA ASN A 132 -3.50 5.17 -33.65
C ASN A 132 -1.99 4.93 -33.55
N ASN A 133 -1.61 3.67 -33.41
CA ASN A 133 -0.21 3.21 -33.30
C ASN A 133 0.55 3.63 -32.01
N LEU A 134 -0.15 4.25 -31.04
CA LEU A 134 0.40 4.52 -29.69
C LEU A 134 -0.32 3.62 -28.69
N LYS A 135 0.43 2.67 -28.14
CA LYS A 135 -0.07 1.77 -27.08
C LYS A 135 0.70 2.01 -25.80
N ILE A 136 -0.04 2.19 -24.72
CA ILE A 136 0.51 2.39 -23.36
C ILE A 136 -0.06 1.28 -22.48
N ASP A 137 0.79 0.39 -22.02
CA ASP A 137 0.45 -0.66 -21.07
C ASP A 137 0.87 -0.20 -19.67
N LEU A 138 -0.09 -0.13 -18.75
CA LEU A 138 0.09 0.23 -17.33
C LEU A 138 -0.09 -1.02 -16.49
N ASN A 139 0.84 -1.27 -15.56
CA ASN A 139 0.79 -2.39 -14.65
C ASN A 139 1.10 -1.90 -13.23
N ALA A 140 0.21 -2.16 -12.29
CA ALA A 140 0.46 -1.91 -10.89
C ALA A 140 0.17 -3.18 -10.08
N SER A 141 1.01 -3.46 -9.10
CA SER A 141 0.86 -4.62 -8.24
C SER A 141 1.24 -4.29 -6.81
N ARG A 142 0.53 -4.90 -5.86
CA ARG A 142 0.85 -4.87 -4.44
C ARG A 142 0.60 -6.25 -3.86
N THR A 143 1.64 -6.85 -3.33
CA THR A 143 1.58 -8.15 -2.67
C THR A 143 2.11 -8.00 -1.26
N GLN A 144 1.36 -8.47 -0.28
CA GLN A 144 1.76 -8.48 1.11
C GLN A 144 1.48 -9.86 1.70
N THR A 145 2.50 -10.48 2.28
CA THR A 145 2.37 -11.73 3.04
C THR A 145 2.78 -11.46 4.47
N THR A 146 1.96 -11.89 5.41
CA THR A 146 2.22 -11.77 6.84
C THR A 146 1.97 -13.11 7.49
N ALA A 147 2.98 -13.66 8.13
CA ALA A 147 2.89 -14.85 8.96
C ALA A 147 3.11 -14.46 10.42
N LYS A 148 2.23 -14.88 11.31
CA LYS A 148 2.34 -14.64 12.75
C LYS A 148 2.46 -15.96 13.48
N SER A 149 3.26 -15.97 14.57
CA SER A 149 3.38 -17.08 15.50
C SER A 149 3.06 -16.57 16.89
N ILE A 150 2.00 -17.10 17.48
CA ILE A 150 1.37 -16.60 18.70
C ILE A 150 1.48 -17.68 19.77
N GLN A 151 2.28 -17.43 20.80
CA GLN A 151 2.41 -18.29 21.97
C GLN A 151 1.29 -17.99 22.97
N TYR A 152 0.08 -18.44 22.68
CA TYR A 152 -1.10 -18.13 23.49
C TYR A 152 -1.11 -18.76 24.89
N MET A 153 -0.23 -19.72 25.16
CA MET A 153 -0.15 -20.41 26.45
C MET A 153 0.80 -19.76 27.44
N TYR A 154 1.85 -19.11 26.94
CA TYR A 154 2.84 -18.46 27.79
C TYR A 154 2.59 -16.95 27.80
N GLN A 155 2.00 -16.46 28.88
CA GLN A 155 1.82 -15.02 29.08
C GLN A 155 3.19 -14.33 29.09
N GLY A 156 3.34 -13.29 28.26
CA GLY A 156 4.58 -12.52 28.16
C GLY A 156 5.49 -12.91 27.00
N ASN A 157 5.24 -14.00 26.29
CA ASN A 157 5.97 -14.26 25.05
C ASN A 157 5.43 -13.38 23.93
N PRO A 158 6.28 -12.57 23.29
CA PRO A 158 5.84 -11.70 22.20
C PRO A 158 5.42 -12.53 21.01
N THR A 159 4.35 -12.10 20.32
CA THR A 159 3.97 -12.63 19.01
C THR A 159 5.02 -12.27 18.00
N THR A 160 5.60 -13.26 17.34
CA THR A 160 6.53 -13.02 16.24
C THR A 160 5.78 -12.86 14.93
N GLN A 161 6.22 -11.92 14.11
CA GLN A 161 5.66 -11.66 12.81
C GLN A 161 6.78 -11.70 11.75
N SER A 162 6.51 -12.39 10.66
CA SER A 162 7.41 -12.45 9.51
C SER A 162 6.62 -12.29 8.22
N GLY A 163 7.30 -12.01 7.13
CA GLY A 163 6.63 -11.92 5.85
C GLY A 163 7.43 -11.22 4.77
N SER A 164 6.72 -10.78 3.74
CA SER A 164 7.27 -10.01 2.64
C SER A 164 6.25 -9.00 2.12
N PHE A 165 6.75 -7.95 1.52
CA PHE A 165 5.95 -6.91 0.90
C PHE A 165 6.59 -6.47 -0.41
N THR A 166 5.77 -6.32 -1.44
CA THR A 166 6.21 -5.82 -2.74
C THR A 166 5.15 -4.91 -3.32
N MET A 167 5.54 -3.76 -3.84
CA MET A 167 4.63 -2.81 -4.45
C MET A 167 5.29 -2.05 -5.59
N THR A 168 4.58 -1.86 -6.69
CA THR A 168 5.02 -0.95 -7.75
C THR A 168 4.93 0.48 -7.27
N THR A 169 5.95 1.27 -7.58
CA THR A 169 6.09 2.67 -7.13
C THR A 169 6.71 3.52 -8.23
N LEU A 170 6.87 4.80 -7.97
CA LEU A 170 7.53 5.73 -8.87
C LEU A 170 8.78 6.30 -8.20
N SER A 171 9.93 6.14 -8.84
CA SER A 171 11.23 6.63 -8.37
C SER A 171 11.97 7.44 -9.45
N LEU A 172 11.22 8.26 -10.19
CA LEU A 172 11.78 9.04 -11.31
C LEU A 172 12.89 10.01 -10.88
N GLY A 173 12.80 10.57 -9.66
CA GLY A 173 13.78 11.50 -9.15
C GLY A 173 15.19 10.89 -9.03
N SER A 174 15.26 9.63 -8.58
CA SER A 174 16.53 8.91 -8.44
C SER A 174 16.95 8.17 -9.72
N ALA A 175 16.00 7.86 -10.62
CA ALA A 175 16.27 7.10 -11.85
C ALA A 175 17.16 7.86 -12.84
N PHE A 176 17.21 9.18 -12.78
CA PHE A 176 18.04 10.05 -13.64
C PHE A 176 19.24 10.65 -12.92
N GLU A 177 19.48 10.23 -11.68
CA GLU A 177 20.69 10.64 -10.95
C GLU A 177 21.92 9.98 -11.59
N GLY A 178 22.94 10.79 -11.88
CA GLY A 178 24.20 10.28 -12.41
C GLY A 178 24.88 9.35 -11.41
N MET A 179 25.50 8.28 -11.89
CA MET A 179 26.36 7.46 -11.05
C MET A 179 27.53 8.29 -10.55
N GLY A 180 27.75 8.30 -9.23
CA GLY A 180 28.95 8.85 -8.66
C GLY A 180 30.19 8.11 -9.17
N ASP A 181 31.29 8.82 -9.34
CA ASP A 181 32.59 8.27 -9.71
C ASP A 181 33.65 8.55 -8.62
N ALA A 182 34.83 8.02 -8.79
CA ALA A 182 35.92 8.23 -7.84
C ALA A 182 36.36 9.70 -7.74
N ALA A 183 36.15 10.51 -8.79
CA ALA A 183 36.53 11.92 -8.80
C ALA A 183 35.58 12.78 -7.94
N ASN A 184 34.32 12.41 -7.85
CA ASN A 184 33.34 13.08 -6.98
C ASN A 184 33.07 12.34 -5.66
N GLY A 185 33.89 11.35 -5.30
CA GLY A 185 33.76 10.60 -4.06
C GLY A 185 32.52 9.69 -4.02
N TYR A 186 32.05 9.23 -5.17
CA TYR A 186 30.82 8.43 -5.30
C TYR A 186 29.57 9.13 -4.75
N HIS A 187 29.50 10.44 -4.92
CA HIS A 187 28.44 11.28 -4.41
C HIS A 187 27.07 10.89 -5.02
N SER A 188 26.06 10.75 -4.18
CA SER A 188 24.65 10.55 -4.53
C SER A 188 23.78 11.54 -3.75
N ALA A 189 23.11 12.45 -4.42
CA ALA A 189 22.24 13.43 -3.81
C ALA A 189 21.03 12.77 -3.13
N THR A 190 20.50 11.69 -3.73
CA THR A 190 19.40 10.90 -3.15
C THR A 190 19.83 10.20 -1.86
N PHE A 191 21.02 9.60 -1.86
CA PHE A 191 21.56 8.97 -0.65
C PHE A 191 21.85 9.98 0.47
N GLU A 192 22.41 11.14 0.15
CA GLU A 192 22.60 12.19 1.14
C GLU A 192 21.28 12.70 1.70
N LYS A 193 20.25 12.87 0.87
CA LYS A 193 18.91 13.23 1.32
C LYS A 193 18.37 12.19 2.30
N PHE A 194 18.57 10.90 2.00
CA PHE A 194 18.21 9.81 2.91
C PHE A 194 18.91 9.95 4.26
N VAL A 195 20.25 10.06 4.26
CA VAL A 195 21.06 10.16 5.50
C VAL A 195 20.67 11.38 6.33
N ARG A 196 20.47 12.55 5.68
CA ARG A 196 20.07 13.78 6.38
C ARG A 196 18.66 13.69 7.00
N SER A 197 17.79 12.86 6.43
CA SER A 197 16.43 12.72 6.94
C SER A 197 16.30 11.79 8.15
N LEU A 198 17.31 10.95 8.44
CA LEU A 198 17.24 9.93 9.49
C LEU A 198 16.91 10.50 10.87
N ASP A 199 17.55 11.62 11.27
CA ASP A 199 17.30 12.22 12.58
C ASP A 199 15.85 12.71 12.72
N GLY A 200 15.32 13.34 11.67
CA GLY A 200 13.91 13.77 11.66
C GLY A 200 12.92 12.61 11.69
N TYR A 201 13.23 11.48 11.05
CA TYR A 201 12.39 10.28 11.13
C TYR A 201 12.52 9.61 12.49
N ARG A 202 13.71 9.55 13.08
CA ARG A 202 13.92 9.07 14.47
C ARG A 202 13.02 9.85 15.44
N ASP A 203 13.06 11.17 15.38
CA ASP A 203 12.26 12.02 16.28
C ASP A 203 10.74 11.79 16.10
N ARG A 204 10.31 11.55 14.87
CA ARG A 204 8.90 11.20 14.57
C ARG A 204 8.49 9.82 15.09
N VAL A 205 9.37 8.83 14.99
CA VAL A 205 9.14 7.48 15.53
C VAL A 205 9.12 7.56 17.06
N GLU A 206 10.08 8.24 17.65
CA GLU A 206 10.17 8.42 19.10
C GLU A 206 8.92 9.14 19.67
N ALA A 207 8.39 10.13 18.95
CA ALA A 207 7.16 10.81 19.34
C ALA A 207 5.94 9.87 19.44
N GLN A 208 5.94 8.74 18.70
CA GLN A 208 4.87 7.74 18.82
C GLN A 208 4.94 6.95 20.14
N TYR A 209 6.11 6.87 20.76
CA TYR A 209 6.30 6.21 22.05
C TYR A 209 5.99 7.09 23.25
N VAL A 210 5.86 8.40 23.04
CA VAL A 210 5.52 9.34 24.13
C VAL A 210 4.16 8.96 24.73
N GLY A 211 4.13 8.69 26.02
CA GLY A 211 2.92 8.26 26.74
C GLY A 211 2.68 6.74 26.77
N GLN A 212 3.46 5.96 25.99
CA GLN A 212 3.45 4.51 26.06
C GLN A 212 4.14 3.99 27.31
N GLN A 213 3.88 2.73 27.64
CA GLN A 213 4.50 2.04 28.77
C GLN A 213 5.41 0.92 28.28
N TYR A 214 6.52 0.71 28.97
CA TYR A 214 7.33 -0.48 28.75
C TYR A 214 6.57 -1.72 29.16
N PRO A 215 6.76 -2.85 28.46
CA PRO A 215 6.21 -4.13 28.90
C PRO A 215 6.64 -4.45 30.35
N ALA A 216 5.78 -5.11 31.10
CA ALA A 216 6.06 -5.50 32.47
C ALA A 216 7.34 -6.36 32.58
N ALA A 217 7.62 -7.19 31.56
CA ALA A 217 8.84 -7.99 31.46
C ALA A 217 10.12 -7.16 31.37
N LEU A 218 10.03 -5.89 30.95
CA LEU A 218 11.14 -4.92 30.87
C LEU A 218 11.11 -3.92 32.04
N GLY A 219 10.43 -4.25 33.13
CA GLY A 219 10.37 -3.44 34.35
C GLY A 219 9.21 -2.45 34.40
N GLY A 220 8.38 -2.38 33.34
CA GLY A 220 7.25 -1.46 33.28
C GLY A 220 7.65 0.02 33.30
N GLY A 221 6.66 0.88 33.48
CA GLY A 221 6.89 2.32 33.55
C GLY A 221 6.72 3.04 32.22
N LYS A 222 6.71 4.37 32.25
CA LYS A 222 6.53 5.18 31.05
C LYS A 222 7.80 5.19 30.20
N PHE A 223 7.63 5.30 28.88
CA PHE A 223 8.74 5.47 27.96
C PHE A 223 9.55 6.73 28.33
N ASP A 224 10.85 6.52 28.49
CA ASP A 224 11.82 7.57 28.78
C ASP A 224 12.90 7.55 27.68
N PRO A 225 12.95 8.58 26.81
CA PRO A 225 13.94 8.67 25.75
C PRO A 225 15.39 8.58 26.25
N ALA A 226 15.66 9.02 27.49
CA ALA A 226 16.98 8.97 28.08
C ALA A 226 17.44 7.54 28.46
N LYS A 227 16.47 6.61 28.61
CA LYS A 227 16.75 5.21 28.95
C LYS A 227 16.70 4.26 27.76
N GLY A 228 16.09 4.68 26.67
CA GLY A 228 15.90 3.84 25.51
C GLY A 228 15.48 4.67 24.30
N ALA A 229 16.38 5.54 23.83
CA ALA A 229 16.16 6.30 22.61
C ALA A 229 16.03 5.35 21.42
N VAL A 230 15.14 5.70 20.50
CA VAL A 230 15.01 4.98 19.23
C VAL A 230 16.31 5.11 18.44
N ASP A 231 16.88 3.99 18.02
CA ASP A 231 18.06 4.00 17.17
C ASP A 231 17.72 4.54 15.78
N LYS A 232 18.48 5.53 15.32
CA LYS A 232 18.29 6.08 13.97
C LYS A 232 18.54 5.08 12.84
N TYR A 233 19.21 3.98 13.12
CA TYR A 233 19.46 2.89 12.18
C TYR A 233 18.48 1.74 12.32
N SER A 234 17.43 1.89 13.14
CA SER A 234 16.36 0.90 13.22
C SER A 234 15.54 0.86 11.92
N GLY A 235 14.95 -0.30 11.62
CA GLY A 235 14.10 -0.47 10.44
C GLY A 235 12.94 0.52 10.38
N ASP A 236 12.36 0.86 11.53
CA ASP A 236 11.23 1.79 11.64
C ASP A 236 11.60 3.24 11.28
N VAL A 237 12.87 3.60 11.39
CA VAL A 237 13.41 4.90 11.00
C VAL A 237 13.94 4.87 9.57
N MET A 238 14.75 3.86 9.26
CA MET A 238 15.43 3.78 7.96
C MET A 238 14.48 3.57 6.80
N ILE A 239 13.45 2.73 6.94
CA ILE A 239 12.57 2.38 5.82
C ILE A 239 11.72 3.58 5.38
N PRO A 240 11.01 4.31 6.25
CA PRO A 240 10.28 5.51 5.84
C PRO A 240 11.20 6.60 5.29
N ALA A 241 12.39 6.78 5.88
CA ALA A 241 13.39 7.72 5.39
C ALA A 241 13.87 7.37 3.97
N PHE A 242 14.14 6.10 3.72
CA PHE A 242 14.51 5.56 2.40
C PHE A 242 13.39 5.79 1.38
N LEU A 243 12.16 5.39 1.70
CA LEU A 243 11.00 5.61 0.83
C LEU A 243 10.84 7.09 0.48
N ASN A 244 10.93 7.99 1.46
CA ASN A 244 10.81 9.42 1.20
C ASN A 244 11.92 9.96 0.30
N ALA A 245 13.16 9.51 0.49
CA ALA A 245 14.28 9.97 -0.32
C ALA A 245 14.17 9.51 -1.78
N TYR A 246 13.87 8.23 -1.99
CA TYR A 246 13.91 7.59 -3.30
C TYR A 246 12.63 7.74 -4.12
N THR A 247 11.47 7.79 -3.50
CA THR A 247 10.21 8.00 -4.22
C THR A 247 9.84 9.47 -4.42
N GLY A 248 10.43 10.37 -3.62
CA GLY A 248 10.08 11.79 -3.63
C GLY A 248 8.65 12.07 -3.12
N MET A 249 7.96 11.08 -2.56
CA MET A 249 6.65 11.26 -1.94
C MET A 249 6.85 11.97 -0.59
N GLY A 250 6.77 13.29 -0.60
CA GLY A 250 7.20 14.19 0.48
C GLY A 250 6.54 14.06 1.85
N SER A 251 5.60 13.16 2.03
CA SER A 251 4.98 12.85 3.32
C SER A 251 4.61 11.37 3.42
N VAL A 252 5.57 10.51 3.19
CA VAL A 252 5.41 9.11 3.56
C VAL A 252 5.21 9.08 5.08
N GLY A 253 4.10 8.51 5.54
CA GLY A 253 3.89 8.22 6.95
C GLY A 253 5.00 7.32 7.48
N LEU A 254 4.99 7.02 8.77
CA LEU A 254 5.95 6.09 9.36
C LEU A 254 5.66 4.61 9.01
N ASN A 255 4.77 4.35 8.06
CA ASN A 255 4.43 3.00 7.67
C ASN A 255 5.52 2.37 6.79
N ILE A 256 6.02 1.24 7.24
CA ILE A 256 6.96 0.40 6.49
C ILE A 256 6.30 -0.18 5.24
N PHE A 257 4.99 -0.44 5.31
CA PHE A 257 4.17 -0.93 4.21
C PHE A 257 3.28 0.18 3.67
N PRO A 258 3.66 0.81 2.54
CA PRO A 258 2.89 1.88 1.94
C PRO A 258 1.45 1.46 1.63
N THR A 259 0.54 2.41 1.77
CA THR A 259 -0.89 2.21 1.52
C THR A 259 -1.18 2.11 0.01
N LEU A 260 -2.39 1.67 -0.34
CA LEU A 260 -2.86 1.63 -1.73
C LEU A 260 -2.82 3.01 -2.43
N ALA A 261 -2.91 4.10 -1.67
CA ALA A 261 -2.81 5.46 -2.22
C ALA A 261 -1.42 5.77 -2.82
N SER A 262 -0.40 5.01 -2.40
CA SER A 262 0.98 5.12 -2.92
C SER A 262 1.26 4.18 -4.09
N LEU A 263 0.27 3.39 -4.52
CA LEU A 263 0.39 2.45 -5.63
C LEU A 263 0.44 3.23 -6.95
N LEU A 264 1.57 3.19 -7.62
CA LEU A 264 1.77 3.84 -8.91
C LEU A 264 2.14 2.80 -9.97
N PRO A 265 1.59 2.92 -11.19
CA PRO A 265 1.83 1.93 -12.22
C PRO A 265 3.21 2.07 -12.86
N ASN A 266 3.80 0.95 -13.18
CA ASN A 266 4.84 0.84 -14.18
C ASN A 266 4.21 0.94 -15.57
N TRP A 267 4.96 1.40 -16.58
CA TRP A 267 4.43 1.54 -17.93
C TRP A 267 5.36 1.03 -19.00
N THR A 268 4.74 0.64 -20.09
CA THR A 268 5.42 0.38 -21.36
C THR A 268 4.69 1.15 -22.45
N VAL A 269 5.41 2.03 -23.14
CA VAL A 269 4.90 2.85 -24.25
C VAL A 269 5.48 2.32 -25.54
N ARG A 270 4.62 2.00 -26.50
CA ARG A 270 5.00 1.56 -27.84
C ARG A 270 4.36 2.49 -28.86
N TYR A 271 5.19 3.05 -29.74
CA TYR A 271 4.71 3.91 -30.81
C TYR A 271 5.33 3.50 -32.16
N SER A 272 4.47 3.15 -33.11
CA SER A 272 4.86 2.73 -34.46
C SER A 272 4.39 3.70 -35.56
N GLY A 273 3.82 4.84 -35.19
CA GLY A 273 3.26 5.81 -36.13
C GLY A 273 4.26 6.63 -36.91
N LEU A 274 5.54 6.68 -36.49
CA LEU A 274 6.57 7.45 -37.18
C LEU A 274 6.79 7.01 -38.62
N SER A 275 6.67 5.71 -38.89
CA SER A 275 6.77 5.17 -40.26
C SER A 275 5.68 5.66 -41.23
N GLN A 276 4.62 6.29 -40.72
CA GLN A 276 3.53 6.85 -41.52
C GLN A 276 3.83 8.29 -41.97
N LEU A 277 4.79 8.97 -41.33
CA LEU A 277 5.18 10.31 -41.71
C LEU A 277 6.01 10.28 -43.02
N PRO A 278 5.71 11.14 -44.02
CA PRO A 278 6.31 11.07 -45.34
C PRO A 278 7.84 11.03 -45.30
N TRP A 279 8.46 11.90 -44.50
CA TRP A 279 9.93 12.02 -44.42
C TRP A 279 10.62 10.85 -43.72
N PHE A 280 9.90 10.12 -42.79
CA PHE A 280 10.43 8.89 -42.22
C PHE A 280 10.26 7.70 -43.17
N ARG A 281 9.11 7.65 -43.88
CA ARG A 281 8.78 6.56 -44.79
C ARG A 281 9.80 6.46 -45.94
N ASP A 282 10.34 7.59 -46.39
CA ASP A 282 11.31 7.64 -47.47
C ASP A 282 12.73 7.17 -47.02
N LEU A 283 13.01 7.27 -45.72
CA LEU A 283 14.33 6.90 -45.16
C LEU A 283 14.32 5.53 -44.49
N PHE A 284 13.21 5.15 -43.88
CA PHE A 284 13.10 3.94 -43.05
C PHE A 284 11.90 3.10 -43.41
N LYS A 285 12.12 1.81 -43.57
CA LYS A 285 11.04 0.83 -43.83
C LYS A 285 10.07 0.69 -42.65
N SER A 286 10.57 0.78 -41.41
CA SER A 286 9.78 0.80 -40.17
C SER A 286 10.56 1.50 -39.08
N VAL A 287 9.84 2.27 -38.25
CA VAL A 287 10.41 2.92 -37.06
C VAL A 287 9.48 2.65 -35.89
N ASN A 288 9.98 1.98 -34.87
CA ASN A 288 9.26 1.68 -33.65
C ASN A 288 9.98 2.28 -32.45
N ILE A 289 9.26 3.08 -31.66
CA ILE A 289 9.73 3.56 -30.36
C ILE A 289 9.15 2.67 -29.28
N ASN A 290 10.02 2.14 -28.44
CA ASN A 290 9.63 1.38 -27.27
C ASN A 290 10.31 1.97 -26.04
N HIS A 291 9.51 2.41 -25.07
CA HIS A 291 9.99 2.92 -23.79
C HIS A 291 9.30 2.18 -22.67
N SER A 292 10.05 1.66 -21.72
CA SER A 292 9.50 1.03 -20.53
C SER A 292 10.12 1.60 -19.27
N TYR A 293 9.28 1.75 -18.27
CA TYR A 293 9.68 2.14 -16.92
C TYR A 293 9.17 1.10 -15.93
N LYS A 294 10.07 0.66 -15.07
CA LYS A 294 9.72 -0.29 -14.00
C LYS A 294 10.44 0.11 -12.72
N SER A 295 9.65 0.29 -11.66
CA SER A 295 10.16 0.51 -10.31
C SER A 295 9.31 -0.29 -9.33
N ILE A 296 9.95 -1.00 -8.42
CA ILE A 296 9.32 -1.88 -7.45
C ILE A 296 10.00 -1.64 -6.10
N TYR A 297 9.22 -1.23 -5.12
CA TYR A 297 9.63 -1.25 -3.73
C TYR A 297 9.37 -2.64 -3.15
N SER A 298 10.36 -3.23 -2.53
CA SER A 298 10.28 -4.55 -1.93
C SER A 298 10.87 -4.55 -0.53
N VAL A 299 10.12 -5.10 0.41
CA VAL A 299 10.64 -5.59 1.68
C VAL A 299 10.67 -7.10 1.54
N GLY A 300 11.85 -7.69 1.34
CA GLY A 300 12.04 -9.10 1.08
C GLY A 300 11.56 -9.95 2.25
N ALA A 301 12.44 -10.60 2.96
CA ALA A 301 12.08 -11.24 4.22
C ALA A 301 12.20 -10.24 5.37
N TYR A 302 11.15 -10.10 6.16
CA TYR A 302 11.22 -9.39 7.42
C TYR A 302 10.80 -10.29 8.58
N GLN A 303 11.34 -10.02 9.73
CA GLN A 303 10.94 -10.63 10.99
C GLN A 303 10.90 -9.56 12.07
N SER A 304 9.80 -9.49 12.79
CA SER A 304 9.61 -8.56 13.89
C SER A 304 8.65 -9.13 14.91
N TYR A 305 8.59 -8.50 16.07
CA TYR A 305 7.51 -8.77 17.02
C TYR A 305 6.31 -7.88 16.67
N SER A 306 5.10 -8.44 16.73
CA SER A 306 3.88 -7.71 16.37
C SER A 306 3.60 -6.53 17.29
N THR A 307 4.01 -6.61 18.55
CA THR A 307 3.93 -5.53 19.51
C THR A 307 4.76 -4.31 19.11
N TRP A 308 5.88 -4.53 18.43
CA TRP A 308 6.69 -3.48 17.84
C TRP A 308 5.99 -2.73 16.70
N LEU A 309 5.34 -3.46 15.79
CA LEU A 309 4.62 -2.86 14.65
C LEU A 309 3.27 -2.25 15.02
N ALA A 310 2.63 -2.76 16.07
CA ALA A 310 1.25 -2.40 16.42
C ALA A 310 1.14 -1.26 17.42
N LEU A 311 2.18 -0.92 18.18
CA LEU A 311 2.15 0.09 19.25
C LEU A 311 0.92 -0.03 20.17
N ASN A 312 0.55 -1.23 20.55
CA ASN A 312 -0.66 -1.52 21.33
C ASN A 312 -0.49 -1.21 22.84
N GLY A 313 0.18 -0.12 23.16
CA GLY A 313 0.45 0.26 24.55
C GLY A 313 1.73 -0.36 25.14
N ASP A 314 2.27 -1.39 24.49
CA ASP A 314 3.53 -2.02 24.83
C ASP A 314 4.62 -1.64 23.80
N LEU A 315 5.78 -1.25 24.31
CA LEU A 315 6.97 -1.04 23.47
C LEU A 315 7.55 -2.41 23.12
N GLY A 316 7.59 -2.74 21.85
CA GLY A 316 8.02 -4.05 21.34
C GLY A 316 9.53 -4.27 21.41
N PHE A 317 10.15 -4.02 22.55
CA PHE A 317 11.58 -4.24 22.78
C PHE A 317 11.86 -5.64 23.29
N VAL A 318 12.97 -6.22 22.86
CA VAL A 318 13.61 -7.37 23.50
C VAL A 318 14.75 -6.85 24.34
N GLN A 319 14.90 -7.39 25.55
CA GLN A 319 16.00 -7.01 26.43
C GLN A 319 17.25 -7.78 26.01
N ASP A 320 18.37 -7.05 25.83
CA ASP A 320 19.68 -7.64 25.65
C ASP A 320 20.12 -8.32 26.95
N ALA A 321 20.46 -9.60 26.89
CA ALA A 321 20.83 -10.38 28.06
C ALA A 321 22.14 -9.91 28.74
N ALA A 322 23.02 -9.25 28.00
CA ALA A 322 24.32 -8.79 28.50
C ALA A 322 24.24 -7.39 29.13
N THR A 323 23.43 -6.50 28.54
CA THR A 323 23.37 -5.09 28.94
C THR A 323 22.12 -4.72 29.70
N GLY A 324 21.07 -5.57 29.64
CA GLY A 324 19.75 -5.25 30.17
C GLY A 324 19.03 -4.12 29.41
N SER A 325 19.59 -3.66 28.31
CA SER A 325 19.04 -2.57 27.51
C SER A 325 17.97 -3.07 26.56
N PRO A 326 16.87 -2.32 26.33
CA PRO A 326 15.89 -2.66 25.32
C PRO A 326 16.51 -2.52 23.92
N ILE A 327 16.42 -3.60 23.12
CA ILE A 327 16.86 -3.62 21.73
C ILE A 327 15.67 -3.84 20.80
N PRO A 328 15.59 -3.10 19.68
CA PRO A 328 14.60 -3.39 18.65
C PRO A 328 14.93 -4.74 17.99
N SER A 329 13.94 -5.64 17.98
CA SER A 329 14.12 -7.00 17.45
C SER A 329 13.46 -7.19 16.08
N SER A 330 13.59 -6.22 15.20
CA SER A 330 13.09 -6.31 13.83
C SER A 330 14.24 -6.37 12.83
N MET A 331 14.11 -7.26 11.86
CA MET A 331 15.02 -7.41 10.73
C MET A 331 14.27 -7.18 9.43
N PHE A 332 14.78 -6.30 8.59
CA PHE A 332 14.18 -6.00 7.29
C PHE A 332 15.23 -6.06 6.18
N ASN A 333 14.86 -6.64 5.04
CA ASN A 333 15.63 -6.57 3.81
C ASN A 333 14.84 -5.73 2.80
N VAL A 334 15.32 -4.53 2.47
CA VAL A 334 14.61 -3.56 1.64
C VAL A 334 15.38 -3.30 0.37
N SER A 335 14.66 -3.24 -0.77
CA SER A 335 15.20 -2.89 -2.07
C SER A 335 14.19 -2.10 -2.90
N MET A 336 14.69 -1.37 -3.89
CA MET A 336 13.91 -0.63 -4.87
C MET A 336 14.47 -0.85 -6.27
#